data_5f6d81bd7ecd27319f18a185b15c7ea5
#
_entry.id   5f6d81bd7ecd27319f18a185b15c7ea5
#
_cell.length_a   1.000
_cell.length_b   1.000
_cell.length_c   1.000
_cell.angle_alpha   90.00
_cell.angle_beta   90.00
_cell.angle_gamma   90.00
#
_symmetry.space_group_name_H-M   'P 1'
#
loop_
_entity.id
_entity.type
_entity.pdbx_description
1 polymer ?
#
loop_
_entity_poly.entity_id
_entity_poly.type
_entity_poly.pdbx_seq_one_letter_code
_entity_poly.pdbx_strand_id
1 'polypeptide(L)'
;MKYLLICILTVVYSSFVCAQTQVEMNMDAQKSYETADLELNKTYKILMKELDPDAKVLLKKAQLDWIKFRDSHCAFEGQMYEGGSAQPMVISSCLEAVTKTRTEELKASLVDRKM
;
A
#
# COMPACT_ATOMS: atom_id res chain seq x y z
N MET A 1 24.98 36.54 -22.14
CA MET A 1 25.52 35.24 -21.75
C MET A 1 25.44 34.99 -20.23
N LYS A 2 25.85 35.95 -19.40
CA LYS A 2 25.79 35.79 -17.91
C LYS A 2 24.39 35.50 -17.39
N TYR A 3 23.38 36.17 -17.88
CA TYR A 3 21.98 35.98 -17.45
C TYR A 3 21.33 34.69 -17.97
N LEU A 4 21.78 34.23 -19.15
CA LEU A 4 21.33 32.96 -19.72
C LEU A 4 21.80 31.75 -18.90
N LEU A 5 23.04 31.79 -18.43
CA LEU A 5 23.62 30.77 -17.54
C LEU A 5 22.91 30.72 -16.18
N ILE A 6 22.55 31.86 -15.62
CA ILE A 6 21.82 31.93 -14.34
C ILE A 6 20.41 31.33 -14.49
N CYS A 7 19.69 31.62 -15.59
CA CYS A 7 18.37 31.04 -15.85
C CYS A 7 18.43 29.52 -16.04
N ILE A 8 19.44 29.00 -16.71
CA ILE A 8 19.61 27.56 -16.91
C ILE A 8 19.90 26.85 -15.56
N LEU A 9 20.73 27.45 -14.70
CA LEU A 9 21.02 26.92 -13.38
C LEU A 9 19.78 26.85 -12.47
N THR A 10 18.92 27.86 -12.50
CA THR A 10 17.69 27.90 -11.68
C THR A 10 16.67 26.86 -12.11
N VAL A 11 16.52 26.62 -13.42
CA VAL A 11 15.59 25.60 -13.96
C VAL A 11 16.05 24.19 -13.60
N VAL A 12 17.34 23.91 -13.68
CA VAL A 12 17.91 22.60 -13.30
C VAL A 12 17.74 22.35 -11.80
N TYR A 13 17.93 23.35 -10.96
CA TYR A 13 17.79 23.24 -9.52
C TYR A 13 16.33 22.94 -9.09
N SER A 14 15.36 23.61 -9.70
CA SER A 14 13.93 23.37 -9.40
C SER A 14 13.46 21.98 -9.81
N SER A 15 13.96 21.44 -10.90
CA SER A 15 13.64 20.07 -11.34
C SER A 15 14.20 19.02 -10.38
N PHE A 16 15.37 19.25 -9.81
CA PHE A 16 16.01 18.35 -8.85
C PHE A 16 15.23 18.31 -7.53
N VAL A 17 14.78 19.45 -7.03
CA VAL A 17 13.97 19.54 -5.79
C VAL A 17 12.64 18.81 -5.95
N CYS A 18 11.94 18.97 -7.07
CA CYS A 18 10.69 18.24 -7.34
C CYS A 18 10.89 16.71 -7.37
N ALA A 19 11.97 16.22 -7.97
CA ALA A 19 12.29 14.80 -8.03
C ALA A 19 12.59 14.22 -6.62
N GLN A 20 13.30 14.94 -5.75
CA GLN A 20 13.53 14.53 -4.35
C GLN A 20 12.23 14.44 -3.56
N THR A 21 11.33 15.41 -3.67
CA THR A 21 10.05 15.42 -2.98
C THR A 21 9.19 14.22 -3.39
N GLN A 22 9.17 13.84 -4.67
CA GLN A 22 8.44 12.67 -5.14
C GLN A 22 9.04 11.37 -4.61
N VAL A 23 10.35 11.26 -4.55
CA VAL A 23 11.04 10.09 -3.95
C VAL A 23 10.66 9.94 -2.48
N GLU A 24 10.66 11.03 -1.70
CA GLU A 24 10.25 11.03 -0.30
C GLU A 24 8.80 10.58 -0.13
N MET A 25 7.87 11.11 -0.94
CA MET A 25 6.47 10.70 -0.92
C MET A 25 6.27 9.23 -1.27
N ASN A 26 7.03 8.70 -2.24
CA ASN A 26 7.01 7.29 -2.60
C ASN A 26 7.48 6.41 -1.43
N MET A 27 8.54 6.81 -0.74
CA MET A 27 9.07 6.10 0.42
C MET A 27 8.10 6.13 1.61
N ASP A 28 7.47 7.27 1.87
CA ASP A 28 6.49 7.44 2.95
C ASP A 28 5.25 6.58 2.70
N ALA A 29 4.75 6.55 1.47
CA ALA A 29 3.63 5.71 1.08
C ALA A 29 3.96 4.21 1.24
N GLN A 30 5.18 3.81 0.87
CA GLN A 30 5.65 2.43 1.05
C GLN A 30 5.69 2.04 2.54
N LYS A 31 6.23 2.90 3.40
CA LYS A 31 6.26 2.66 4.85
C LYS A 31 4.86 2.55 5.45
N SER A 32 3.94 3.40 5.03
CA SER A 32 2.54 3.34 5.48
C SER A 32 1.87 2.04 5.09
N TYR A 33 2.11 1.55 3.88
CA TYR A 33 1.64 0.23 3.46
C TYR A 33 2.26 -0.90 4.30
N GLU A 34 3.57 -0.89 4.51
CA GLU A 34 4.25 -1.90 5.33
C GLU A 34 3.71 -1.97 6.75
N THR A 35 3.41 -0.82 7.35
CA THR A 35 2.77 -0.73 8.67
C THR A 35 1.37 -1.33 8.66
N ALA A 36 0.57 -1.04 7.64
CA ALA A 36 -0.76 -1.62 7.47
C ALA A 36 -0.70 -3.16 7.28
N ASP A 37 0.29 -3.65 6.55
CA ASP A 37 0.51 -5.08 6.32
C ASP A 37 0.91 -5.82 7.61
N LEU A 38 1.75 -5.22 8.44
CA LEU A 38 2.09 -5.76 9.77
C LEU A 38 0.85 -5.90 10.64
N GLU A 39 -0.03 -4.91 10.68
CA GLU A 39 -1.27 -4.95 11.46
C GLU A 39 -2.24 -6.00 10.92
N LEU A 40 -2.37 -6.14 9.61
CA LEU A 40 -3.15 -7.20 8.98
C LEU A 40 -2.66 -8.58 9.40
N ASN A 41 -1.37 -8.83 9.30
CA ASN A 41 -0.77 -10.12 9.65
C ASN A 41 -0.95 -10.45 11.12
N LYS A 42 -0.84 -9.46 12.01
CA LYS A 42 -1.10 -9.61 13.44
C LYS A 42 -2.56 -9.99 13.70
N THR A 43 -3.50 -9.29 13.08
CA THR A 43 -4.94 -9.55 13.21
C THR A 43 -5.31 -10.93 12.66
N TYR A 44 -4.76 -11.31 11.52
CA TYR A 44 -4.94 -12.63 10.93
C TYR A 44 -4.49 -13.76 11.88
N LYS A 45 -3.33 -13.62 12.50
CA LYS A 45 -2.81 -14.60 13.45
C LYS A 45 -3.70 -14.73 14.68
N ILE A 46 -4.21 -13.62 15.20
CA ILE A 46 -5.13 -13.61 16.35
C ILE A 46 -6.42 -14.33 15.96
N LEU A 47 -7.01 -14.00 14.82
CA LEU A 47 -8.24 -14.65 14.36
C LEU A 47 -8.03 -16.16 14.14
N MET A 48 -6.94 -16.56 13.49
CA MET A 48 -6.64 -17.97 13.24
C MET A 48 -6.61 -18.81 14.51
N LYS A 49 -6.16 -18.26 15.64
CA LYS A 49 -6.13 -18.98 16.92
C LYS A 49 -7.53 -19.28 17.48
N GLU A 50 -8.52 -18.47 17.13
CA GLU A 50 -9.90 -18.60 17.62
C GLU A 50 -10.75 -19.53 16.75
N LEU A 51 -10.23 -20.02 15.62
CA LEU A 51 -10.98 -20.80 14.65
C LEU A 51 -10.81 -22.31 14.87
N ASP A 52 -11.90 -23.06 14.59
CA ASP A 52 -11.83 -24.51 14.42
C ASP A 52 -11.05 -24.89 13.14
N PRO A 53 -10.68 -26.18 12.95
CA PRO A 53 -9.87 -26.60 11.83
C PRO A 53 -10.51 -26.30 10.46
N ASP A 54 -11.81 -26.46 10.29
CA ASP A 54 -12.49 -26.20 9.02
C ASP A 54 -12.51 -24.72 8.69
N ALA A 55 -12.79 -23.87 9.66
CA ALA A 55 -12.75 -22.41 9.50
C ALA A 55 -11.34 -21.90 9.20
N LYS A 56 -10.29 -22.51 9.77
CA LYS A 56 -8.89 -22.17 9.44
C LYS A 56 -8.57 -22.41 7.97
N VAL A 57 -9.02 -23.53 7.42
CA VAL A 57 -8.81 -23.85 6.00
C VAL A 57 -9.49 -22.82 5.10
N LEU A 58 -10.73 -22.46 5.42
CA LEU A 58 -11.51 -21.47 4.68
C LEU A 58 -10.90 -20.08 4.76
N LEU A 59 -10.50 -19.63 5.95
CA LEU A 59 -9.86 -18.32 6.11
C LEU A 59 -8.52 -18.25 5.37
N LYS A 60 -7.71 -19.29 5.44
CA LYS A 60 -6.44 -19.35 4.71
C LYS A 60 -6.66 -19.19 3.20
N LYS A 61 -7.62 -19.92 2.64
CA LYS A 61 -7.96 -19.80 1.22
C LYS A 61 -8.45 -18.40 0.88
N ALA A 62 -9.39 -17.86 1.67
CA ALA A 62 -9.93 -16.53 1.47
C ALA A 62 -8.83 -15.45 1.52
N GLN A 63 -7.87 -15.57 2.44
CA GLN A 63 -6.77 -14.63 2.57
C GLN A 63 -5.80 -14.70 1.39
N LEU A 64 -5.49 -15.88 0.90
CA LEU A 64 -4.65 -16.05 -0.30
C LEU A 64 -5.33 -15.46 -1.55
N ASP A 65 -6.63 -15.71 -1.73
CA ASP A 65 -7.40 -15.13 -2.84
C ASP A 65 -7.50 -13.60 -2.72
N TRP A 66 -7.65 -13.09 -1.50
CA TRP A 66 -7.67 -11.66 -1.24
C TRP A 66 -6.33 -10.98 -1.58
N ILE A 67 -5.19 -11.60 -1.24
CA ILE A 67 -3.85 -11.06 -1.60
C ILE A 67 -3.73 -10.91 -3.12
N LYS A 68 -4.18 -11.89 -3.88
CA LYS A 68 -4.19 -11.81 -5.35
C LYS A 68 -5.06 -10.67 -5.87
N PHE A 69 -6.25 -10.53 -5.31
CA PHE A 69 -7.16 -9.43 -5.63
C PHE A 69 -6.51 -8.08 -5.31
N ARG A 70 -5.98 -7.90 -4.10
CA ARG A 70 -5.32 -6.66 -3.68
C ARG A 70 -4.23 -6.25 -4.67
N ASP A 71 -3.32 -7.17 -4.96
CA ASP A 71 -2.16 -6.88 -5.80
C ASP A 71 -2.58 -6.55 -7.24
N SER A 72 -3.53 -7.28 -7.81
CA SER A 72 -4.08 -7.03 -9.15
C SER A 72 -4.86 -5.72 -9.20
N HIS A 73 -5.67 -5.44 -8.20
CA HIS A 73 -6.45 -4.21 -8.11
C HIS A 73 -5.55 -2.97 -8.03
N CYS A 74 -4.53 -3.00 -7.18
CA CYS A 74 -3.64 -1.86 -7.04
C CYS A 74 -2.70 -1.69 -8.24
N ALA A 75 -2.33 -2.75 -8.95
CA ALA A 75 -1.65 -2.67 -10.24
C ALA A 75 -2.54 -1.98 -11.28
N PHE A 76 -3.83 -2.30 -11.31
CA PHE A 76 -4.81 -1.64 -12.19
C PHE A 76 -4.93 -0.14 -11.87
N GLU A 77 -5.07 0.22 -10.60
CA GLU A 77 -5.15 1.64 -10.18
C GLU A 77 -3.88 2.41 -10.53
N GLY A 78 -2.71 1.78 -10.37
CA GLY A 78 -1.42 2.40 -10.69
C GLY A 78 -1.15 2.55 -12.20
N GLN A 79 -1.88 1.81 -13.04
CA GLN A 79 -1.66 1.83 -14.50
C GLN A 79 -1.92 3.21 -15.12
N MET A 80 -2.83 4.00 -14.57
CA MET A 80 -3.08 5.39 -15.00
C MET A 80 -1.84 6.29 -14.88
N TYR A 81 -0.88 5.92 -14.03
CA TYR A 81 0.35 6.65 -13.75
C TYR A 81 1.59 5.98 -14.33
N GLU A 82 1.40 5.03 -15.26
CA GLU A 82 2.48 4.27 -15.88
C GLU A 82 3.54 5.17 -16.52
N GLY A 83 4.81 4.91 -16.21
CA GLY A 83 5.94 5.72 -16.65
C GLY A 83 6.14 7.04 -15.89
N GLY A 84 5.24 7.42 -14.99
CA GLY A 84 5.36 8.61 -14.14
C GLY A 84 6.07 8.31 -12.81
N SER A 85 6.72 9.34 -12.25
CA SER A 85 7.43 9.24 -10.96
C SER A 85 6.50 9.04 -9.75
N ALA A 86 5.21 9.34 -9.88
CA ALA A 86 4.21 9.16 -8.84
C ALA A 86 3.59 7.74 -8.79
N GLN A 87 3.83 6.90 -9.79
CA GLN A 87 3.23 5.56 -9.86
C GLN A 87 3.50 4.72 -8.60
N PRO A 88 4.72 4.65 -8.04
CA PRO A 88 4.96 3.89 -6.82
C PRO A 88 4.14 4.38 -5.63
N MET A 89 3.96 5.69 -5.46
CA MET A 89 3.12 6.26 -4.41
C MET A 89 1.65 5.85 -4.56
N VAL A 90 1.12 5.90 -5.77
CA VAL A 90 -0.28 5.52 -6.05
C VAL A 90 -0.52 4.05 -5.74
N ILE A 91 0.39 3.17 -6.17
CA ILE A 91 0.30 1.74 -5.88
C ILE A 91 0.39 1.48 -4.37
N SER A 92 1.36 2.05 -3.69
CA SER A 92 1.53 1.87 -2.23
C SER A 92 0.34 2.41 -1.44
N SER A 93 -0.21 3.56 -1.82
CA SER A 93 -1.41 4.13 -1.17
C SER A 93 -2.65 3.25 -1.38
N CYS A 94 -2.80 2.66 -2.55
CA CYS A 94 -3.85 1.69 -2.82
C CYS A 94 -3.68 0.42 -1.95
N LEU A 95 -2.48 -0.13 -1.91
CA LEU A 95 -2.15 -1.31 -1.08
C LEU A 95 -2.43 -1.05 0.40
N GLU A 96 -2.07 0.13 0.90
CA GLU A 96 -2.38 0.55 2.28
C GLU A 96 -3.89 0.57 2.54
N ALA A 97 -4.66 1.24 1.69
CA ALA A 97 -6.10 1.40 1.87
C ALA A 97 -6.84 0.05 1.84
N VAL A 98 -6.55 -0.79 0.85
CA VAL A 98 -7.15 -2.13 0.71
C VAL A 98 -6.76 -3.04 1.89
N THR A 99 -5.52 -2.96 2.34
CA THR A 99 -5.01 -3.73 3.49
C THR A 99 -5.68 -3.31 4.79
N LYS A 100 -5.84 -2.01 5.05
CA LYS A 100 -6.58 -1.50 6.21
C LYS A 100 -8.02 -1.97 6.24
N THR A 101 -8.70 -1.92 5.10
CA THR A 101 -10.08 -2.42 4.97
C THR A 101 -10.15 -3.90 5.33
N ARG A 102 -9.25 -4.72 4.83
CA ARG A 102 -9.20 -6.16 5.16
C ARG A 102 -8.97 -6.40 6.65
N THR A 103 -8.10 -5.63 7.27
CA THR A 103 -7.85 -5.72 8.71
C THR A 103 -9.13 -5.49 9.51
N GLU A 104 -9.93 -4.49 9.16
CA GLU A 104 -11.22 -4.22 9.82
C GLU A 104 -12.24 -5.35 9.60
N GLU A 105 -12.27 -5.96 8.42
CA GLU A 105 -13.11 -7.14 8.14
C GLU A 105 -12.72 -8.32 9.03
N LEU A 106 -11.43 -8.60 9.19
CA LEU A 106 -10.94 -9.67 10.06
C LEU A 106 -11.23 -9.39 11.54
N LYS A 107 -11.12 -8.14 11.99
CA LYS A 107 -11.50 -7.72 13.33
C LYS A 107 -13.00 -7.93 13.59
N ALA A 108 -13.85 -7.58 12.63
CA ALA A 108 -15.29 -7.82 12.72
C ALA A 108 -15.59 -9.31 12.85
N SER A 109 -14.96 -10.17 12.04
CA SER A 109 -15.11 -11.63 12.14
C SER A 109 -14.67 -12.17 13.50
N LEU A 110 -13.62 -11.59 14.10
CA LEU A 110 -13.17 -11.98 15.42
C LEU A 110 -14.18 -11.63 16.52
N VAL A 111 -14.81 -10.46 16.44
CA VAL A 111 -15.87 -10.05 17.37
C VAL A 111 -17.08 -10.97 17.27
N ASP A 112 -17.55 -11.24 16.05
CA ASP A 112 -18.73 -12.10 15.80
C ASP A 112 -18.53 -13.52 16.34
N ARG A 113 -17.33 -14.05 16.28
CA ARG A 113 -17.02 -15.42 16.76
C ARG A 113 -16.83 -15.53 18.28
N LYS A 114 -16.67 -14.40 18.98
CA LYS A 114 -16.59 -14.36 20.43
C LYS A 114 -17.95 -14.18 21.12
N MET A 115 -18.97 -13.78 20.36
CA MET A 115 -20.34 -13.67 20.88
C MET A 115 -21.05 -15.01 20.89
#